data_41cf865df6d7a43c6926856bb2e55984
#
_entry.id   41cf865df6d7a43c6926856bb2e55984
#
_cell.length_a   1.000
_cell.length_b   1.000
_cell.length_c   1.000
_cell.angle_alpha   90.00
_cell.angle_beta   90.00
_cell.angle_gamma   90.00
#
_symmetry.space_group_name_H-M   'P 1'
#
loop_
_entity.id
_entity.type
_entity.pdbx_description
1 polymer ?
#
loop_
_entity_poly.entity_id
_entity_poly.type
_entity_poly.pdbx_seq_one_letter_code
_entity_poly.pdbx_strand_id
1 'polypeptide(L)'
;MRNVLFRSFLPIVGAEERTPFVRRLPVIVRDAWGIVRGVLVYVLIGIGAGAAMHGYVPEGFFEQYMSKDNWFAVPLAVVCAVPMYANAAGIVPVVQVFVTKGIPLGTAIAFMMGVVGLSLPEATMLKKVMTWRLIGIFFGVMTLFFILSGYVFNMCL
;
A
#
# COMPACT_ATOMS: atom_id res chain seq x y z
N MET A 1 16.69 29.76 24.97
CA MET A 1 16.59 28.86 23.80
C MET A 1 15.16 28.36 23.49
N ARG A 2 14.10 28.91 24.05
CA ARG A 2 12.69 28.43 23.90
C ARG A 2 11.85 29.21 22.88
N ASN A 3 12.36 30.26 22.26
CA ASN A 3 11.58 31.14 21.38
C ASN A 3 11.85 31.00 19.87
N VAL A 4 12.73 30.08 19.46
CA VAL A 4 13.08 29.92 18.04
C VAL A 4 12.14 28.95 17.34
N LEU A 5 11.63 27.94 18.06
CA LEU A 5 10.72 26.92 17.47
C LEU A 5 9.29 27.45 17.23
N PHE A 6 8.84 28.42 18.04
CA PHE A 6 7.48 29.00 17.90
C PHE A 6 7.36 29.98 16.73
N ARG A 7 8.46 30.57 16.29
CA ARG A 7 8.46 31.57 15.22
C ARG A 7 8.38 30.96 13.81
N SER A 8 8.70 29.66 13.68
CA SER A 8 8.64 28.96 12.40
C SER A 8 7.24 28.42 12.05
N PHE A 9 6.34 28.36 13.04
CA PHE A 9 4.96 27.89 12.84
C PHE A 9 3.94 29.00 12.60
N LEU A 10 4.29 30.26 12.91
CA LEU A 10 3.38 31.40 12.79
C LEU A 10 3.08 31.92 11.38
N PRO A 11 3.92 31.72 10.33
CA PRO A 11 3.55 32.19 8.98
C PRO A 11 2.51 31.31 8.28
N ILE A 12 2.18 30.14 8.82
CA ILE A 12 1.20 29.23 8.18
C ILE A 12 -0.24 29.57 8.57
N VAL A 13 -0.46 30.27 9.69
CA VAL A 13 -1.81 30.56 10.23
C VAL A 13 -2.25 32.02 9.98
N GLY A 14 -1.35 32.89 9.51
CA GLY A 14 -1.55 34.34 9.57
C GLY A 14 -1.79 35.10 8.25
N ALA A 15 -1.84 34.47 7.10
CA ALA A 15 -2.09 35.18 5.84
C ALA A 15 -3.01 34.39 4.91
N GLU A 16 -4.20 34.04 5.36
CA GLU A 16 -5.29 33.81 4.43
C GLU A 16 -5.78 35.17 3.90
N GLU A 17 -5.02 35.76 2.97
CA GLU A 17 -5.66 36.65 2.01
C GLU A 17 -6.80 35.87 1.40
N ARG A 18 -8.03 36.30 1.64
CA ARG A 18 -9.26 35.75 1.06
C ARG A 18 -9.27 36.03 -0.43
N THR A 19 -8.33 35.41 -1.15
CA THR A 19 -8.36 35.41 -2.63
C THR A 19 -9.63 34.67 -3.06
N PRO A 20 -10.46 35.26 -3.93
CA PRO A 20 -11.73 34.66 -4.34
C PRO A 20 -11.44 33.25 -4.91
N PHE A 21 -12.31 32.30 -4.57
CA PHE A 21 -12.21 30.88 -4.90
C PHE A 21 -11.85 30.63 -6.38
N VAL A 22 -12.40 31.46 -7.27
CA VAL A 22 -12.16 31.41 -8.73
C VAL A 22 -10.67 31.60 -9.09
N ARG A 23 -9.94 32.41 -8.34
CA ARG A 23 -8.49 32.62 -8.58
C ARG A 23 -7.64 31.48 -8.01
N ARG A 24 -8.14 30.74 -7.04
CA ARG A 24 -7.45 29.55 -6.48
C ARG A 24 -7.68 28.30 -7.31
N LEU A 25 -8.76 28.24 -8.09
CA LEU A 25 -9.12 27.08 -8.89
C LEU A 25 -7.99 26.55 -9.79
N PRO A 26 -7.30 27.39 -10.58
CA PRO A 26 -6.23 26.89 -11.46
C PRO A 26 -5.05 26.33 -10.67
N VAL A 27 -4.74 26.89 -9.51
CA VAL A 27 -3.66 26.39 -8.63
C VAL A 27 -4.05 25.04 -8.05
N ILE A 28 -5.28 24.92 -7.54
CA ILE A 28 -5.82 23.66 -6.97
C ILE A 28 -5.84 22.57 -8.04
N VAL A 29 -6.31 22.87 -9.24
CA VAL A 29 -6.34 21.90 -10.36
C VAL A 29 -4.94 21.48 -10.75
N ARG A 30 -3.99 22.41 -10.82
CA ARG A 30 -2.59 22.12 -11.15
C ARG A 30 -1.94 21.23 -10.08
N ASP A 31 -2.16 21.53 -8.81
CA ASP A 31 -1.61 20.75 -7.69
C ASP A 31 -2.25 19.36 -7.65
N ALA A 32 -3.58 19.28 -7.79
CA ALA A 32 -4.29 18.01 -7.90
C ALA A 32 -3.79 17.18 -9.09
N TRP A 33 -3.59 17.79 -10.26
CA TRP A 33 -3.04 17.12 -11.44
C TRP A 33 -1.60 16.63 -11.21
N GLY A 34 -0.78 17.42 -10.52
CA GLY A 34 0.58 17.01 -10.12
C GLY A 34 0.57 15.76 -9.23
N ILE A 35 -0.35 15.69 -8.27
CA ILE A 35 -0.54 14.53 -7.39
C ILE A 35 -1.03 13.32 -8.20
N VAL A 36 -2.07 13.50 -9.00
CA VAL A 36 -2.64 12.42 -9.85
C VAL A 36 -1.57 11.86 -10.77
N ARG A 37 -0.82 12.71 -11.49
CA ARG A 37 0.25 12.27 -12.40
C ARG A 37 1.35 11.53 -11.66
N GLY A 38 1.70 11.96 -10.45
CA GLY A 38 2.72 11.30 -9.64
C GLY A 38 2.32 9.91 -9.17
N VAL A 39 1.03 9.69 -8.91
CA VAL A 39 0.49 8.40 -8.46
C VAL A 39 0.10 7.50 -9.64
N LEU A 40 -0.38 8.08 -10.73
CA LEU A 40 -0.90 7.35 -11.90
C LEU A 40 0.10 6.34 -12.47
N VAL A 41 1.38 6.71 -12.58
CA VAL A 41 2.43 5.83 -13.10
C VAL A 41 2.56 4.57 -12.23
N TYR A 42 2.54 4.72 -10.90
CA TYR A 42 2.63 3.59 -9.99
C TYR A 42 1.38 2.72 -9.98
N VAL A 43 0.20 3.35 -10.12
CA VAL A 43 -1.07 2.65 -10.28
C VAL A 43 -1.07 1.83 -11.58
N LEU A 44 -0.60 2.39 -12.70
CA LEU A 44 -0.50 1.68 -13.96
C LEU A 44 0.49 0.50 -13.89
N ILE A 45 1.63 0.70 -13.22
CA ILE A 45 2.59 -0.39 -12.96
C ILE A 45 1.95 -1.47 -12.10
N GLY A 46 1.24 -1.11 -11.03
CA GLY A 46 0.54 -2.05 -10.15
C GLY A 46 -0.55 -2.84 -10.88
N ILE A 47 -1.37 -2.15 -11.68
CA ILE A 47 -2.40 -2.81 -12.52
C ILE A 47 -1.74 -3.71 -13.57
N GLY A 48 -0.67 -3.25 -14.22
CA GLY A 48 0.08 -4.03 -15.20
C GLY A 48 0.70 -5.28 -14.58
N ALA A 49 1.30 -5.16 -13.39
CA ALA A 49 1.83 -6.30 -12.65
C ALA A 49 0.71 -7.27 -12.24
N GLY A 50 -0.43 -6.76 -11.74
CA GLY A 50 -1.61 -7.58 -11.42
C GLY A 50 -2.17 -8.30 -12.65
N ALA A 51 -2.29 -7.62 -13.78
CA ALA A 51 -2.73 -8.22 -15.03
C ALA A 51 -1.74 -9.27 -15.55
N ALA A 52 -0.43 -9.01 -15.44
CA ALA A 52 0.60 -9.99 -15.79
C ALA A 52 0.52 -11.23 -14.89
N MET A 53 0.32 -11.04 -13.58
CA MET A 53 0.10 -12.17 -12.67
C MET A 53 -1.15 -12.98 -13.04
N HIS A 54 -2.22 -12.31 -13.44
CA HIS A 54 -3.46 -12.98 -13.86
C HIS A 54 -3.32 -13.74 -15.19
N GLY A 55 -2.51 -13.22 -16.11
CA GLY A 55 -2.34 -13.81 -17.45
C GLY A 55 -1.20 -14.83 -17.56
N TYR A 56 -0.12 -14.67 -16.78
CA TYR A 56 1.09 -15.50 -16.89
C TYR A 56 1.27 -16.50 -15.75
N VAL A 57 0.62 -16.28 -14.60
CA VAL A 57 0.73 -17.21 -13.48
C VAL A 57 -0.33 -18.30 -13.64
N PRO A 58 0.05 -19.57 -13.83
CA PRO A 58 -0.89 -20.69 -13.91
C PRO A 58 -1.79 -20.74 -12.67
N GLU A 59 -3.03 -21.11 -12.83
CA GLU A 59 -4.00 -21.20 -11.72
C GLU A 59 -3.51 -22.07 -10.56
N GLY A 60 -2.72 -23.10 -10.86
CA GLY A 60 -2.11 -23.98 -9.84
C GLY A 60 -0.88 -23.40 -9.12
N PHE A 61 -0.29 -22.30 -9.60
CA PHE A 61 0.92 -21.74 -8.98
C PHE A 61 0.66 -21.26 -7.54
N PHE A 62 -0.41 -20.51 -7.34
CA PHE A 62 -0.78 -20.06 -6.00
C PHE A 62 -1.17 -21.20 -5.08
N GLU A 63 -1.86 -22.24 -5.61
CA GLU A 63 -2.22 -23.44 -4.86
C GLU A 63 -0.97 -24.21 -4.43
N GLN A 64 0.02 -24.34 -5.31
CA GLN A 64 1.24 -25.08 -5.02
C GLN A 64 2.16 -24.37 -4.03
N TYR A 65 2.30 -23.05 -4.12
CA TYR A 65 3.24 -22.29 -3.29
C TYR A 65 2.61 -21.65 -2.04
N MET A 66 1.29 -21.46 -2.04
CA MET A 66 0.54 -20.86 -0.92
C MET A 66 -0.34 -21.88 -0.17
N SER A 67 -0.11 -23.19 -0.36
CA SER A 67 -0.86 -24.24 0.36
C SER A 67 -0.54 -24.25 1.87
N LYS A 68 -1.40 -24.94 2.65
CA LYS A 68 -1.26 -25.06 4.11
C LYS A 68 0.06 -25.66 4.57
N ASP A 69 0.66 -26.53 3.74
CA ASP A 69 1.88 -27.27 4.07
C ASP A 69 3.15 -26.43 3.85
N ASN A 70 3.04 -25.24 3.25
CA ASN A 70 4.18 -24.43 2.91
C ASN A 70 4.37 -23.28 3.94
N TRP A 71 5.40 -23.41 4.79
CA TRP A 71 5.76 -22.35 5.74
C TRP A 71 6.01 -21.00 5.07
N PHE A 72 6.55 -21.00 3.86
CA PHE A 72 6.83 -19.77 3.11
C PHE A 72 5.60 -19.14 2.45
N ALA A 73 4.40 -19.73 2.57
CA ALA A 73 3.19 -19.23 1.95
C ALA A 73 2.85 -17.80 2.41
N VAL A 74 2.94 -17.52 3.69
CA VAL A 74 2.63 -16.19 4.27
C VAL A 74 3.65 -15.13 3.85
N PRO A 75 4.98 -15.33 4.03
CA PRO A 75 5.98 -14.37 3.54
C PRO A 75 5.88 -14.12 2.03
N LEU A 76 5.68 -15.18 1.25
CA LEU A 76 5.54 -15.07 -0.20
C LEU A 76 4.32 -14.23 -0.59
N ALA A 77 3.19 -14.46 0.07
CA ALA A 77 1.96 -13.69 -0.16
C ALA A 77 2.18 -12.19 0.12
N VAL A 78 2.84 -11.85 1.23
CA VAL A 78 3.14 -10.45 1.58
C VAL A 78 4.10 -9.81 0.58
N VAL A 79 5.16 -10.52 0.14
CA VAL A 79 6.10 -10.00 -0.87
C VAL A 79 5.41 -9.80 -2.23
N CYS A 80 4.57 -10.74 -2.66
CA CYS A 80 3.79 -10.61 -3.89
C CYS A 80 2.77 -9.46 -3.83
N ALA A 81 2.33 -9.08 -2.64
CA ALA A 81 1.41 -7.96 -2.44
C ALA A 81 2.05 -6.58 -2.66
N VAL A 82 3.35 -6.42 -2.37
CA VAL A 82 4.06 -5.11 -2.41
C VAL A 82 3.94 -4.37 -3.74
N PRO A 83 4.10 -5.00 -4.92
CA PRO A 83 3.95 -4.31 -6.20
C PRO A 83 2.50 -3.97 -6.55
N MET A 84 1.53 -4.60 -5.87
CA MET A 84 0.11 -4.40 -6.14
C MET A 84 -0.43 -3.18 -5.39
N TYR A 85 -1.38 -2.50 -6.00
CA TYR A 85 -2.10 -1.39 -5.37
C TYR A 85 -3.59 -1.60 -5.53
N ALA A 86 -4.27 -1.79 -4.42
CA ALA A 86 -5.72 -1.79 -4.37
C ALA A 86 -6.21 -1.22 -3.04
N ASN A 87 -7.43 -0.69 -3.04
CA ASN A 87 -8.10 -0.37 -1.77
C ASN A 87 -8.64 -1.67 -1.13
N ALA A 88 -8.96 -1.59 0.16
CA ALA A 88 -9.47 -2.75 0.90
C ALA A 88 -10.72 -3.37 0.24
N ALA A 89 -11.63 -2.55 -0.28
CA ALA A 89 -12.84 -3.06 -0.96
C ALA A 89 -12.54 -3.74 -2.29
N GLY A 90 -11.55 -3.24 -3.04
CA GLY A 90 -11.16 -3.80 -4.33
C GLY A 90 -10.42 -5.13 -4.24
N ILE A 91 -9.74 -5.41 -3.12
CA ILE A 91 -8.99 -6.66 -2.93
C ILE A 91 -9.85 -7.80 -2.38
N VAL A 92 -11.01 -7.53 -1.78
CA VAL A 92 -11.89 -8.55 -1.18
C VAL A 92 -12.27 -9.66 -2.18
N PRO A 93 -12.67 -9.38 -3.44
CA PRO A 93 -12.98 -10.45 -4.40
C PRO A 93 -11.78 -11.36 -4.68
N VAL A 94 -10.56 -10.82 -4.70
CA VAL A 94 -9.33 -11.61 -4.91
C VAL A 94 -9.08 -12.52 -3.71
N VAL A 95 -9.25 -12.00 -2.50
CA VAL A 95 -9.14 -12.78 -1.26
C VAL A 95 -10.19 -13.89 -1.21
N GLN A 96 -11.41 -13.64 -1.66
CA GLN A 96 -12.45 -14.67 -1.77
C GLN A 96 -12.03 -15.80 -2.71
N VAL A 97 -11.48 -15.48 -3.89
CA VAL A 97 -10.96 -16.47 -4.83
C VAL A 97 -9.81 -17.27 -4.22
N PHE A 98 -8.91 -16.65 -3.46
CA PHE A 98 -7.82 -17.35 -2.78
C PHE A 98 -8.35 -18.37 -1.77
N VAL A 99 -9.32 -17.98 -0.96
CA VAL A 99 -9.94 -18.87 0.04
C VAL A 99 -10.71 -20.02 -0.63
N THR A 100 -11.45 -19.75 -1.71
CA THR A 100 -12.15 -20.81 -2.47
C THR A 100 -11.21 -21.79 -3.15
N LYS A 101 -9.98 -21.35 -3.49
CA LYS A 101 -8.91 -22.20 -4.03
C LYS A 101 -8.10 -22.94 -2.96
N GLY A 102 -8.52 -22.88 -1.68
CA GLY A 102 -7.89 -23.62 -0.58
C GLY A 102 -6.66 -22.94 0.04
N ILE A 103 -6.38 -21.68 -0.29
CA ILE A 103 -5.33 -20.90 0.38
C ILE A 103 -5.79 -20.61 1.82
N PRO A 104 -4.92 -20.82 2.84
CA PRO A 104 -5.26 -20.56 4.22
C PRO A 104 -5.72 -19.11 4.43
N LEU A 105 -6.75 -18.93 5.23
CA LEU A 105 -7.37 -17.63 5.47
C LEU A 105 -6.37 -16.60 6.00
N GLY A 106 -5.45 -17.00 6.90
CA GLY A 106 -4.41 -16.11 7.41
C GLY A 106 -3.43 -15.66 6.33
N THR A 107 -3.10 -16.54 5.38
CA THR A 107 -2.26 -16.17 4.21
C THR A 107 -2.98 -15.18 3.31
N ALA A 108 -4.27 -15.38 3.07
CA ALA A 108 -5.10 -14.48 2.27
C ALA A 108 -5.28 -13.11 2.95
N ILE A 109 -5.44 -13.08 4.27
CA ILE A 109 -5.50 -11.84 5.05
C ILE A 109 -4.15 -11.11 5.04
N ALA A 110 -3.03 -11.83 5.22
CA ALA A 110 -1.69 -11.24 5.16
C ALA A 110 -1.41 -10.62 3.78
N PHE A 111 -1.84 -11.28 2.71
CA PHE A 111 -1.78 -10.73 1.35
C PHE A 111 -2.61 -9.44 1.23
N MET A 112 -3.85 -9.44 1.71
CA MET A 112 -4.72 -8.26 1.69
C MET A 112 -4.10 -7.08 2.45
N MET A 113 -3.55 -7.33 3.65
CA MET A 113 -2.84 -6.32 4.43
C MET A 113 -1.62 -5.77 3.69
N GLY A 114 -0.88 -6.64 3.01
CA GLY A 114 0.29 -6.26 2.20
C GLY A 114 -0.08 -5.35 1.03
N VAL A 115 -1.12 -5.69 0.27
CA VAL A 115 -1.60 -4.90 -0.88
C VAL A 115 -2.08 -3.51 -0.45
N VAL A 116 -2.76 -3.43 0.70
CA VAL A 116 -3.31 -2.15 1.20
C VAL A 116 -2.25 -1.31 1.89
N GLY A 117 -1.35 -1.93 2.67
CA GLY A 117 -0.45 -1.21 3.58
C GLY A 117 1.00 -1.08 3.12
N LEU A 118 1.45 -1.80 2.08
CA LEU A 118 2.84 -1.82 1.61
C LEU A 118 2.99 -1.45 0.13
N SER A 119 2.04 -0.73 -0.42
CA SER A 119 2.04 -0.41 -1.84
C SER A 119 3.13 0.59 -2.23
N LEU A 120 3.67 0.45 -3.45
CA LEU A 120 4.64 1.41 -4.02
C LEU A 120 4.11 2.85 -4.08
N PRO A 121 2.83 3.12 -4.43
CA PRO A 121 2.26 4.47 -4.35
C PRO A 121 2.32 5.06 -2.95
N GLU A 122 2.06 4.27 -1.91
CA GLU A 122 2.13 4.70 -0.52
C GLU A 122 3.55 5.11 -0.12
N ALA A 123 4.56 4.31 -0.49
CA ALA A 123 5.97 4.66 -0.28
C ALA A 123 6.35 6.01 -0.91
N THR A 124 5.83 6.31 -2.11
CA THR A 124 6.11 7.59 -2.78
C THR A 124 5.40 8.78 -2.12
N MET A 125 4.21 8.57 -1.57
CA MET A 125 3.52 9.59 -0.78
C MET A 125 4.25 9.86 0.54
N LEU A 126 4.69 8.81 1.24
CA LEU A 126 5.46 8.91 2.47
C LEU A 126 6.82 9.58 2.26
N LYS A 127 7.43 9.46 1.07
CA LYS A 127 8.69 10.12 0.73
C LYS A 127 8.62 11.65 0.85
N LYS A 128 7.46 12.25 0.70
CA LYS A 128 7.29 13.70 0.88
C LYS A 128 7.48 14.17 2.31
N VAL A 129 7.33 13.26 3.28
CA VAL A 129 7.35 13.56 4.73
C VAL A 129 8.48 12.81 5.44
N MET A 130 8.95 11.70 4.87
CA MET A 130 9.92 10.79 5.49
C MET A 130 11.13 10.54 4.59
N THR A 131 12.27 10.22 5.22
CA THR A 131 13.48 9.81 4.50
C THR A 131 13.36 8.35 4.01
N TRP A 132 14.09 7.98 2.95
CA TRP A 132 14.09 6.61 2.43
C TRP A 132 14.47 5.55 3.48
N ARG A 133 15.38 5.89 4.39
CA ARG A 133 15.77 4.97 5.48
C ARG A 133 14.60 4.70 6.43
N LEU A 134 13.85 5.74 6.76
CA LEU A 134 12.70 5.62 7.67
C LEU A 134 11.54 4.86 7.01
N ILE A 135 11.31 5.09 5.71
CA ILE A 135 10.33 4.32 4.90
C ILE A 135 10.72 2.84 4.88
N GLY A 136 12.00 2.52 4.64
CA GLY A 136 12.49 1.14 4.64
C GLY A 136 12.28 0.45 5.99
N ILE A 137 12.56 1.13 7.10
CA ILE A 137 12.32 0.60 8.46
C ILE A 137 10.81 0.40 8.67
N PHE A 138 9.98 1.38 8.32
CA PHE A 138 8.53 1.30 8.44
C PHE A 138 7.97 0.10 7.65
N PHE A 139 8.33 -0.03 6.38
CA PHE A 139 7.90 -1.15 5.54
C PHE A 139 8.41 -2.49 6.08
N GLY A 140 9.65 -2.55 6.59
CA GLY A 140 10.20 -3.75 7.20
C GLY A 140 9.42 -4.18 8.44
N VAL A 141 9.10 -3.26 9.34
CA VAL A 141 8.30 -3.52 10.54
C VAL A 141 6.90 -3.96 10.18
N MET A 142 6.25 -3.27 9.23
CA MET A 142 4.89 -3.63 8.77
C MET A 142 4.87 -5.00 8.10
N THR A 143 5.86 -5.31 7.25
CA THR A 143 6.01 -6.64 6.63
C THR A 143 6.11 -7.73 7.68
N LEU A 144 6.96 -7.54 8.69
CA LEU A 144 7.11 -8.49 9.79
C LEU A 144 5.78 -8.68 10.55
N PHE A 145 5.08 -7.58 10.81
CA PHE A 145 3.79 -7.62 11.51
C PHE A 145 2.71 -8.36 10.72
N PHE A 146 2.65 -8.14 9.40
CA PHE A 146 1.70 -8.84 8.53
C PHE A 146 2.00 -10.33 8.42
N ILE A 147 3.28 -10.70 8.35
CA ILE A 147 3.71 -12.11 8.37
C ILE A 147 3.31 -12.77 9.68
N LEU A 148 3.62 -12.14 10.82
CA LEU A 148 3.23 -12.67 12.14
C LEU A 148 1.71 -12.82 12.26
N SER A 149 0.96 -11.79 11.85
CA SER A 149 -0.50 -11.84 11.85
C SER A 149 -1.03 -12.99 10.99
N GLY A 150 -0.47 -13.19 9.79
CA GLY A 150 -0.85 -14.28 8.91
C GLY A 150 -0.64 -15.66 9.54
N TYR A 151 0.48 -15.87 10.23
CA TYR A 151 0.72 -17.12 10.94
C TYR A 151 -0.23 -17.31 12.13
N VAL A 152 -0.46 -16.26 12.91
CA VAL A 152 -1.40 -16.33 14.05
C VAL A 152 -2.79 -16.71 13.56
N PHE A 153 -3.28 -16.07 12.48
CA PHE A 153 -4.59 -16.42 11.92
C PHE A 153 -4.64 -17.85 11.36
N ASN A 154 -3.55 -18.33 10.73
CA ASN A 154 -3.49 -19.71 10.25
C ASN A 154 -3.44 -20.75 11.40
N MET A 155 -2.98 -20.35 12.60
CA MET A 155 -2.99 -21.22 13.77
C MET A 155 -4.34 -21.22 14.52
N CYS A 156 -5.09 -20.11 14.42
CA CYS A 156 -6.37 -19.95 15.13
C CYS A 156 -7.57 -20.40 14.32
N LEU A 157 -7.44 -20.47 12.99
CA LEU A 157 -8.50 -20.82 12.03
C LEU A 157 -8.17 -22.09 11.25
#